data_498d8de6a3a166daa3db7682a37c78f4
#
_entry.id   498d8de6a3a166daa3db7682a37c78f4
#
_cell.length_a   1.000
_cell.length_b   1.000
_cell.length_c   1.000
_cell.angle_alpha   90.00
_cell.angle_beta   90.00
_cell.angle_gamma   90.00
#
_symmetry.space_group_name_H-M   'P 1'
#
loop_
_entity.id
_entity.type
_entity.pdbx_description
1 polymer ?
#
loop_
_entity_poly.entity_id
_entity_poly.type
_entity_poly.pdbx_seq_one_letter_code
_entity_poly.pdbx_strand_id
1 'polypeptide(L)'
;MKLAVYFPGVGYHCNKPLLYYARKIAAACGFDQHITLSYTTQIRDLLGNPANMKAAFLELYEQAESALDKTSVFSQQSGVASCCDEILFISKSVGTAIAARYAGEHSLPCRHILYTPLAETFAFHPRNGIAFTGTADPWVNTAVIRQQCQEHQIPFFLYENANHSLETGDVFRNLDIIKEVMQKTEEFIRKGIGNHL
;
A
#
# COMPACT_ATOMS: atom_id res chain seq x y z
N MET A 1 -11.29 -13.13 -12.60
CA MET A 1 -10.58 -11.82 -12.81
C MET A 1 -9.80 -11.50 -11.54
N LYS A 2 -8.51 -11.17 -11.65
CA LYS A 2 -7.66 -10.75 -10.51
C LYS A 2 -7.33 -9.28 -10.63
N LEU A 3 -7.66 -8.50 -9.60
CA LEU A 3 -7.53 -7.06 -9.59
C LEU A 3 -6.41 -6.59 -8.67
N ALA A 4 -5.50 -5.74 -9.18
CA ALA A 4 -4.52 -5.02 -8.39
C ALA A 4 -4.80 -3.51 -8.41
N VAL A 5 -4.89 -2.88 -7.24
CA VAL A 5 -5.10 -1.44 -7.08
C VAL A 5 -3.89 -0.81 -6.41
N TYR A 6 -3.41 0.32 -6.96
CA TYR A 6 -2.18 0.98 -6.53
C TYR A 6 -2.50 2.34 -5.89
N PHE A 7 -2.16 2.47 -4.61
CA PHE A 7 -2.40 3.66 -3.80
C PHE A 7 -1.07 4.39 -3.55
N PRO A 8 -0.77 5.48 -4.28
CA PRO A 8 0.49 6.21 -4.14
C PRO A 8 0.56 7.01 -2.83
N GLY A 9 1.77 7.50 -2.51
CA GLY A 9 2.00 8.49 -1.46
C GLY A 9 2.01 9.92 -2.01
N VAL A 10 1.99 10.92 -1.13
CA VAL A 10 2.23 12.31 -1.52
C VAL A 10 3.66 12.42 -2.10
N GLY A 11 3.79 12.91 -3.33
CA GLY A 11 5.06 12.98 -4.04
C GLY A 11 5.67 11.63 -4.47
N TYR A 12 4.96 10.52 -4.23
CA TYR A 12 5.40 9.17 -4.64
C TYR A 12 4.36 8.52 -5.55
N HIS A 13 4.35 8.89 -6.82
CA HIS A 13 3.39 8.40 -7.83
C HIS A 13 3.65 6.93 -8.24
N CYS A 14 2.67 6.30 -8.90
CA CYS A 14 2.70 4.87 -9.25
C CYS A 14 3.80 4.44 -10.24
N ASN A 15 4.54 5.37 -10.85
CA ASN A 15 5.70 5.07 -11.71
C ASN A 15 7.04 5.16 -10.96
N LYS A 16 7.04 5.43 -9.65
CA LYS A 16 8.25 5.30 -8.82
C LYS A 16 8.52 3.83 -8.47
N PRO A 17 9.80 3.49 -8.17
CA PRO A 17 10.30 2.11 -8.16
C PRO A 17 9.43 1.09 -7.41
N LEU A 18 9.04 1.36 -6.16
CA LEU A 18 8.28 0.40 -5.37
C LEU A 18 6.95 0.01 -6.02
N LEU A 19 6.17 0.99 -6.46
CA LEU A 19 4.85 0.75 -7.08
C LEU A 19 4.99 0.28 -8.53
N TYR A 20 5.98 0.80 -9.26
CA TYR A 20 6.24 0.40 -10.64
C TYR A 20 6.58 -1.09 -10.75
N TYR A 21 7.60 -1.54 -9.98
CA TYR A 21 8.02 -2.94 -10.04
C TYR A 21 6.99 -3.89 -9.43
N ALA A 22 6.32 -3.49 -8.34
CA ALA A 22 5.22 -4.28 -7.79
C ALA A 22 4.09 -4.51 -8.81
N ARG A 23 3.78 -3.51 -9.66
CA ARG A 23 2.82 -3.66 -10.75
C ARG A 23 3.28 -4.67 -11.78
N LYS A 24 4.57 -4.67 -12.15
CA LYS A 24 5.13 -5.66 -13.08
C LYS A 24 5.07 -7.08 -12.50
N ILE A 25 5.36 -7.22 -11.20
CA ILE A 25 5.27 -8.51 -10.51
C ILE A 25 3.82 -8.98 -10.42
N ALA A 26 2.87 -8.13 -10.03
CA ALA A 26 1.47 -8.49 -9.97
C ALA A 26 0.96 -8.99 -11.34
N ALA A 27 1.31 -8.30 -12.43
CA ALA A 27 0.99 -8.74 -13.78
C ALA A 27 1.61 -10.12 -14.12
N ALA A 28 2.88 -10.33 -13.78
CA ALA A 28 3.55 -11.61 -13.98
C ALA A 28 2.97 -12.75 -13.10
N CYS A 29 2.31 -12.40 -11.98
CA CYS A 29 1.59 -13.32 -11.11
C CYS A 29 0.11 -13.53 -11.50
N GLY A 30 -0.32 -13.04 -12.65
CA GLY A 30 -1.65 -13.30 -13.21
C GLY A 30 -2.74 -12.32 -12.78
N PHE A 31 -2.38 -11.16 -12.20
CA PHE A 31 -3.33 -10.06 -12.06
C PHE A 31 -3.53 -9.42 -13.42
N ASP A 32 -4.74 -9.49 -13.94
CA ASP A 32 -5.13 -9.09 -15.31
C ASP A 32 -5.80 -7.72 -15.35
N GLN A 33 -6.25 -7.21 -14.20
CA GLN A 33 -6.81 -5.88 -14.05
C GLN A 33 -5.96 -5.02 -13.12
N HIS A 34 -5.68 -3.78 -13.54
CA HIS A 34 -4.83 -2.85 -12.80
C HIS A 34 -5.46 -1.46 -12.75
N ILE A 35 -5.69 -0.95 -11.53
CA ILE A 35 -6.15 0.42 -11.28
C ILE A 35 -5.01 1.19 -10.61
N THR A 36 -4.48 2.21 -11.26
CA THR A 36 -3.48 3.11 -10.68
C THR A 36 -4.13 4.43 -10.28
N LEU A 37 -4.17 4.72 -8.98
CA LEU A 37 -4.71 5.96 -8.50
C LEU A 37 -3.72 7.12 -8.68
N SER A 38 -4.28 8.31 -8.85
CA SER A 38 -3.55 9.56 -8.84
C SER A 38 -4.39 10.58 -8.10
N TYR A 39 -3.85 11.11 -7.02
CA TYR A 39 -4.47 12.14 -6.20
C TYR A 39 -3.41 13.10 -5.69
N THR A 40 -3.80 14.33 -5.38
CA THR A 40 -2.88 15.39 -4.96
C THR A 40 -3.48 16.23 -3.86
N THR A 41 -2.62 16.86 -3.06
CA THR A 41 -3.04 17.85 -2.07
C THR A 41 -2.18 19.11 -2.18
N GLN A 42 -2.76 20.26 -1.89
CA GLN A 42 -2.05 21.53 -1.75
C GLN A 42 -1.61 21.79 -0.30
N ILE A 43 -2.02 20.95 0.65
CA ILE A 43 -1.62 21.07 2.05
C ILE A 43 -0.13 20.79 2.17
N ARG A 44 0.59 21.69 2.83
CA ARG A 44 2.04 21.64 3.05
C ARG A 44 2.33 21.35 4.53
N ASP A 45 3.60 21.22 4.86
CA ASP A 45 4.07 21.01 6.24
C ASP A 45 3.37 19.83 6.93
N LEU A 46 3.38 18.69 6.24
CA LEU A 46 2.73 17.48 6.72
C LEU A 46 3.53 16.80 7.84
N LEU A 47 4.86 16.75 7.73
CA LEU A 47 5.72 16.09 8.70
C LEU A 47 5.68 16.80 10.04
N GLY A 48 5.34 16.06 11.11
CA GLY A 48 5.23 16.62 12.46
C GLY A 48 4.00 17.50 12.71
N ASN A 49 3.06 17.57 11.75
CA ASN A 49 1.83 18.33 11.88
C ASN A 49 0.59 17.43 11.73
N PRO A 50 0.06 16.87 12.84
CA PRO A 50 -1.08 15.95 12.80
C PRO A 50 -2.35 16.54 12.18
N ALA A 51 -2.59 17.86 12.35
CA ALA A 51 -3.78 18.53 11.79
C ALA A 51 -3.70 18.56 10.26
N ASN A 52 -2.55 18.98 9.70
CA ASN A 52 -2.33 18.99 8.26
C ASN A 52 -2.33 17.58 7.68
N MET A 53 -1.73 16.60 8.39
CA MET A 53 -1.77 15.19 7.98
C MET A 53 -3.20 14.67 7.89
N LYS A 54 -4.03 14.94 8.89
CA LYS A 54 -5.44 14.55 8.89
C LYS A 54 -6.24 15.21 7.76
N ALA A 55 -6.04 16.50 7.55
CA ALA A 55 -6.71 17.24 6.49
C ALA A 55 -6.31 16.72 5.10
N ALA A 56 -5.01 16.52 4.86
CA ALA A 56 -4.50 15.93 3.62
C ALA A 56 -5.02 14.50 3.40
N PHE A 57 -5.03 13.67 4.44
CA PHE A 57 -5.58 12.32 4.36
C PHE A 57 -7.05 12.33 3.90
N LEU A 58 -7.89 13.18 4.47
CA LEU A 58 -9.30 13.27 4.11
C LEU A 58 -9.49 13.70 2.65
N GLU A 59 -8.77 14.76 2.23
CA GLU A 59 -8.81 15.25 0.85
C GLU A 59 -8.37 14.17 -0.15
N LEU A 60 -7.29 13.46 0.16
CA LEU A 60 -6.75 12.39 -0.70
C LEU A 60 -7.67 11.16 -0.72
N TYR A 61 -8.31 10.84 0.43
CA TYR A 61 -9.26 9.75 0.53
C TYR A 61 -10.49 9.98 -0.36
N GLU A 62 -11.10 11.17 -0.30
CA GLU A 62 -12.24 11.55 -1.13
C GLU A 62 -11.92 11.44 -2.63
N GLN A 63 -10.72 11.86 -3.04
CA GLN A 63 -10.26 11.72 -4.42
C GLN A 63 -10.10 10.23 -4.83
N ALA A 64 -9.52 9.42 -3.94
CA ALA A 64 -9.32 7.99 -4.19
C ALA A 64 -10.66 7.25 -4.29
N GLU A 65 -11.56 7.48 -3.34
CA GLU A 65 -12.91 6.90 -3.32
C GLU A 65 -13.68 7.28 -4.59
N SER A 66 -13.75 8.58 -4.94
CA SER A 66 -14.39 9.04 -6.18
C SER A 66 -13.78 8.43 -7.45
N ALA A 67 -12.48 8.16 -7.46
CA ALA A 67 -11.83 7.51 -8.60
C ALA A 67 -12.19 6.02 -8.69
N LEU A 68 -12.26 5.32 -7.56
CA LEU A 68 -12.61 3.90 -7.49
C LEU A 68 -14.08 3.67 -7.83
N ASP A 69 -15.00 4.48 -7.29
CA ASP A 69 -16.44 4.37 -7.52
C ASP A 69 -16.84 4.57 -8.99
N LYS A 70 -16.04 5.31 -9.75
CA LYS A 70 -16.21 5.47 -11.21
C LYS A 70 -15.77 4.25 -12.01
N THR A 71 -15.06 3.31 -11.39
CA THR A 71 -14.67 2.07 -12.09
C THR A 71 -15.83 1.07 -12.05
N SER A 72 -16.04 0.37 -13.15
CA SER A 72 -17.10 -0.65 -13.24
C SER A 72 -16.96 -1.77 -12.21
N VAL A 73 -15.74 -1.96 -11.67
CA VAL A 73 -15.45 -3.01 -10.70
C VAL A 73 -15.97 -2.67 -9.31
N PHE A 74 -15.90 -1.40 -8.90
CA PHE A 74 -16.31 -0.93 -7.58
C PHE A 74 -17.64 -0.18 -7.56
N SER A 75 -18.27 0.03 -8.73
CA SER A 75 -19.57 0.70 -8.78
C SER A 75 -20.62 -0.09 -7.99
N GLN A 76 -21.42 0.61 -7.19
CA GLN A 76 -22.43 0.01 -6.29
C GLN A 76 -23.43 -0.92 -6.98
N GLN A 77 -23.54 -0.86 -8.32
CA GLN A 77 -24.45 -1.69 -9.11
C GLN A 77 -23.91 -3.11 -9.39
N SER A 78 -22.62 -3.36 -9.21
CA SER A 78 -22.01 -4.63 -9.66
C SER A 78 -21.63 -5.60 -8.55
N GLY A 79 -21.73 -5.27 -7.28
CA GLY A 79 -21.33 -6.15 -6.15
C GLY A 79 -19.89 -6.66 -6.33
N VAL A 80 -18.90 -5.92 -5.87
CA VAL A 80 -17.45 -6.20 -6.06
C VAL A 80 -17.04 -7.64 -5.71
N ALA A 81 -17.73 -8.25 -4.76
CA ALA A 81 -17.45 -9.61 -4.33
C ALA A 81 -17.79 -10.69 -5.38
N SER A 82 -18.56 -10.36 -6.42
CA SER A 82 -19.04 -11.36 -7.39
C SER A 82 -18.23 -11.42 -8.68
N CYS A 83 -17.37 -10.44 -8.97
CA CYS A 83 -16.61 -10.39 -10.23
C CYS A 83 -15.09 -10.57 -10.11
N CYS A 84 -14.53 -10.46 -8.90
CA CYS A 84 -13.10 -10.62 -8.67
C CYS A 84 -12.80 -11.86 -7.83
N ASP A 85 -11.97 -12.75 -8.36
CA ASP A 85 -11.47 -13.94 -7.65
C ASP A 85 -10.45 -13.54 -6.58
N GLU A 86 -9.71 -12.47 -6.82
CA GLU A 86 -8.67 -11.96 -5.91
C GLU A 86 -8.51 -10.43 -6.07
N ILE A 87 -8.41 -9.73 -4.95
CA ILE A 87 -8.14 -8.29 -4.89
C ILE A 87 -6.84 -8.06 -4.12
N LEU A 88 -5.92 -7.32 -4.72
CA LEU A 88 -4.64 -6.96 -4.14
C LEU A 88 -4.49 -5.43 -4.10
N PHE A 89 -4.34 -4.86 -2.91
CA PHE A 89 -4.05 -3.45 -2.69
C PHE A 89 -2.55 -3.27 -2.45
N ILE A 90 -1.89 -2.53 -3.32
CA ILE A 90 -0.46 -2.21 -3.25
C ILE A 90 -0.34 -0.72 -2.95
N SER A 91 0.18 -0.38 -1.80
CA SER A 91 0.07 0.97 -1.25
C SER A 91 1.38 1.48 -0.66
N LYS A 92 1.54 2.80 -0.62
CA LYS A 92 2.73 3.48 -0.12
C LYS A 92 2.38 4.70 0.73
N SER A 93 3.01 4.83 1.93
CA SER A 93 2.86 6.00 2.80
C SER A 93 1.38 6.28 3.18
N VAL A 94 0.87 7.50 2.99
CA VAL A 94 -0.55 7.83 3.21
C VAL A 94 -1.49 6.94 2.40
N GLY A 95 -1.06 6.46 1.25
CA GLY A 95 -1.80 5.50 0.44
C GLY A 95 -2.10 4.19 1.18
N THR A 96 -1.29 3.81 2.18
CA THR A 96 -1.57 2.61 3.01
C THR A 96 -2.79 2.80 3.91
N ALA A 97 -2.95 4.01 4.48
CA ALA A 97 -4.12 4.35 5.28
C ALA A 97 -5.38 4.49 4.40
N ILE A 98 -5.24 5.10 3.21
CA ILE A 98 -6.33 5.21 2.22
C ILE A 98 -6.81 3.82 1.80
N ALA A 99 -5.90 2.92 1.43
CA ALA A 99 -6.21 1.56 1.02
C ALA A 99 -6.89 0.76 2.15
N ALA A 100 -6.36 0.84 3.37
CA ALA A 100 -6.93 0.13 4.52
C ALA A 100 -8.32 0.64 4.88
N ARG A 101 -8.53 1.97 4.87
CA ARG A 101 -9.83 2.58 5.12
C ARG A 101 -10.85 2.16 4.06
N TYR A 102 -10.52 2.27 2.79
CA TYR A 102 -11.41 1.89 1.69
C TYR A 102 -11.80 0.40 1.77
N ALA A 103 -10.82 -0.48 2.03
CA ALA A 103 -11.09 -1.90 2.20
C ALA A 103 -12.06 -2.18 3.36
N GLY A 104 -11.89 -1.50 4.50
CA GLY A 104 -12.74 -1.65 5.69
C GLY A 104 -14.16 -1.15 5.47
N GLU A 105 -14.32 0.07 4.94
CA GLU A 105 -15.63 0.69 4.69
C GLU A 105 -16.47 -0.09 3.66
N HIS A 106 -15.81 -0.68 2.66
CA HIS A 106 -16.48 -1.49 1.64
C HIS A 106 -16.45 -3.01 1.93
N SER A 107 -15.94 -3.42 3.10
CA SER A 107 -15.84 -4.85 3.50
C SER A 107 -15.19 -5.74 2.44
N LEU A 108 -14.12 -5.24 1.79
CA LEU A 108 -13.46 -5.94 0.69
C LEU A 108 -12.55 -7.07 1.20
N PRO A 109 -12.67 -8.29 0.69
CA PRO A 109 -11.76 -9.39 0.99
C PRO A 109 -10.47 -9.24 0.19
N CYS A 110 -9.65 -8.24 0.53
CA CYS A 110 -8.42 -7.93 -0.20
C CYS A 110 -7.15 -8.25 0.61
N ARG A 111 -6.05 -8.43 -0.12
CA ARG A 111 -4.70 -8.57 0.44
C ARG A 111 -3.97 -7.23 0.33
N HIS A 112 -3.06 -6.97 1.27
CA HIS A 112 -2.36 -5.69 1.36
C HIS A 112 -0.84 -5.83 1.23
N ILE A 113 -0.22 -5.00 0.38
CA ILE A 113 1.22 -4.74 0.39
C ILE A 113 1.41 -3.30 0.84
N LEU A 114 2.05 -3.12 2.00
CA LEU A 114 2.19 -1.85 2.71
C LEU A 114 3.65 -1.39 2.65
N TYR A 115 3.98 -0.51 1.72
CA TYR A 115 5.30 0.11 1.66
C TYR A 115 5.33 1.37 2.54
N THR A 116 6.21 1.37 3.52
CA THR A 116 6.38 2.44 4.52
C THR A 116 5.03 2.94 5.09
N PRO A 117 4.26 2.04 5.73
CA PRO A 117 2.96 2.39 6.28
C PRO A 117 3.11 3.45 7.38
N LEU A 118 2.11 4.34 7.47
CA LEU A 118 1.94 5.26 8.58
C LEU A 118 1.24 4.55 9.75
N ALA A 119 1.40 5.06 10.98
CA ALA A 119 0.74 4.48 12.16
C ALA A 119 -0.79 4.50 12.03
N GLU A 120 -1.33 5.53 11.40
CA GLU A 120 -2.76 5.71 11.14
C GLU A 120 -3.37 4.61 10.24
N THR A 121 -2.54 3.91 9.46
CA THR A 121 -2.98 2.78 8.63
C THR A 121 -3.67 1.70 9.46
N PHE A 122 -3.16 1.44 10.64
CA PHE A 122 -3.60 0.34 11.50
C PHE A 122 -4.90 0.65 12.25
N ALA A 123 -5.31 1.91 12.33
CA ALA A 123 -6.63 2.29 12.83
C ALA A 123 -7.79 1.73 11.97
N PHE A 124 -7.50 1.35 10.72
CA PHE A 124 -8.46 0.74 9.79
C PHE A 124 -8.34 -0.79 9.72
N HIS A 125 -7.58 -1.39 10.64
CA HIS A 125 -7.45 -2.84 10.83
C HIS A 125 -7.14 -3.63 9.54
N PRO A 126 -6.09 -3.27 8.78
CA PRO A 126 -5.68 -4.05 7.60
C PRO A 126 -5.36 -5.49 8.00
N ARG A 127 -5.78 -6.43 7.19
CA ARG A 127 -5.53 -7.87 7.38
C ARG A 127 -4.92 -8.47 6.12
N ASN A 128 -4.38 -9.69 6.23
CA ASN A 128 -3.81 -10.41 5.08
C ASN A 128 -2.79 -9.57 4.32
N GLY A 129 -1.83 -9.00 5.04
CA GLY A 129 -0.85 -8.07 4.46
C GLY A 129 0.59 -8.45 4.71
N ILE A 130 1.48 -7.65 4.12
CA ILE A 130 2.93 -7.63 4.33
C ILE A 130 3.38 -6.17 4.39
N ALA A 131 4.30 -5.83 5.30
CA ALA A 131 4.74 -4.46 5.51
C ALA A 131 6.26 -4.31 5.44
N PHE A 132 6.72 -3.19 4.88
CA PHE A 132 8.12 -2.83 4.71
C PHE A 132 8.38 -1.42 5.25
N THR A 133 9.45 -1.22 6.02
CA THR A 133 9.81 0.09 6.56
C THR A 133 11.33 0.23 6.70
N GLY A 134 11.83 1.46 6.78
CA GLY A 134 13.23 1.77 7.01
C GLY A 134 13.50 2.28 8.42
N THR A 135 14.70 2.01 8.99
CA THR A 135 15.05 2.50 10.34
C THR A 135 15.28 4.02 10.39
N ALA A 136 15.58 4.64 9.26
CA ALA A 136 15.77 6.09 9.12
C ALA A 136 14.55 6.81 8.54
N ASP A 137 13.36 6.20 8.61
CA ASP A 137 12.11 6.80 8.18
C ASP A 137 11.68 7.92 9.15
N PRO A 138 11.65 9.20 8.73
CA PRO A 138 11.31 10.30 9.62
C PRO A 138 9.81 10.44 9.89
N TRP A 139 8.96 9.70 9.16
CA TRP A 139 7.50 9.80 9.25
C TRP A 139 6.91 8.92 10.34
N VAL A 140 7.66 7.92 10.81
CA VAL A 140 7.13 6.92 11.73
C VAL A 140 8.14 6.52 12.80
N ASN A 141 7.62 6.13 13.96
CA ASN A 141 8.41 5.38 14.92
C ASN A 141 8.35 3.89 14.53
N THR A 142 9.47 3.33 14.09
CA THR A 142 9.55 1.94 13.62
C THR A 142 9.16 0.91 14.68
N ALA A 143 9.37 1.21 15.97
CA ALA A 143 8.92 0.32 17.06
C ALA A 143 7.39 0.26 17.14
N VAL A 144 6.71 1.40 16.94
CA VAL A 144 5.24 1.46 16.87
C VAL A 144 4.72 0.69 15.68
N ILE A 145 5.31 0.89 14.47
CA ILE A 145 4.89 0.14 13.28
C ILE A 145 5.09 -1.36 13.45
N ARG A 146 6.21 -1.78 14.04
CA ARG A 146 6.49 -3.20 14.35
C ARG A 146 5.42 -3.79 15.27
N GLN A 147 5.08 -3.09 16.35
CA GLN A 147 4.07 -3.53 17.31
C GLN A 147 2.69 -3.66 16.61
N GLN A 148 2.29 -2.65 15.85
CA GLN A 148 1.02 -2.66 15.12
C GLN A 148 0.96 -3.78 14.08
N CYS A 149 2.04 -4.03 13.35
CA CYS A 149 2.12 -5.17 12.44
C CYS A 149 1.96 -6.51 13.19
N GLN A 150 2.56 -6.65 14.36
CA GLN A 150 2.43 -7.84 15.19
C GLN A 150 0.98 -8.05 15.69
N GLU A 151 0.34 -7.00 16.18
CA GLU A 151 -1.06 -7.01 16.63
C GLU A 151 -2.04 -7.40 15.51
N HIS A 152 -1.75 -6.98 14.27
CA HIS A 152 -2.54 -7.30 13.08
C HIS A 152 -2.10 -8.57 12.34
N GLN A 153 -1.09 -9.30 12.87
CA GLN A 153 -0.52 -10.50 12.26
C GLN A 153 0.02 -10.26 10.84
N ILE A 154 0.59 -9.08 10.60
CA ILE A 154 1.18 -8.67 9.33
C ILE A 154 2.70 -8.90 9.40
N PRO A 155 3.30 -9.78 8.56
CA PRO A 155 4.74 -9.91 8.40
C PRO A 155 5.40 -8.55 8.14
N PHE A 156 6.46 -8.24 8.91
CA PHE A 156 7.11 -6.94 8.91
C PHE A 156 8.60 -7.08 8.57
N PHE A 157 9.05 -6.30 7.59
CA PHE A 157 10.44 -6.26 7.14
C PHE A 157 11.02 -4.86 7.35
N LEU A 158 12.16 -4.81 8.04
CA LEU A 158 12.85 -3.58 8.41
C LEU A 158 14.19 -3.49 7.70
N TYR A 159 14.44 -2.35 7.04
CA TYR A 159 15.68 -2.08 6.29
C TYR A 159 16.51 -1.02 7.01
N GLU A 160 17.73 -1.43 7.37
CA GLU A 160 18.65 -0.58 8.13
C GLU A 160 19.07 0.65 7.31
N ASN A 161 19.06 1.83 7.97
CA ASN A 161 19.41 3.14 7.39
C ASN A 161 18.56 3.56 6.19
N ALA A 162 17.49 2.87 5.86
CA ALA A 162 16.59 3.25 4.80
C ALA A 162 15.57 4.30 5.28
N ASN A 163 15.30 5.27 4.42
CA ASN A 163 14.34 6.36 4.65
C ASN A 163 12.91 5.96 4.26
N HIS A 164 12.01 6.93 4.22
CA HIS A 164 10.60 6.73 3.84
C HIS A 164 10.39 6.23 2.40
N SER A 165 11.38 6.27 1.53
CA SER A 165 11.34 5.68 0.17
C SER A 165 12.02 4.31 0.09
N LEU A 166 12.47 3.75 1.21
CA LEU A 166 13.35 2.58 1.32
C LEU A 166 14.67 2.79 0.60
N GLU A 167 15.20 4.01 0.69
CA GLU A 167 16.47 4.42 0.11
C GLU A 167 17.45 4.86 1.21
N THR A 168 18.73 4.58 0.98
CA THR A 168 19.88 5.04 1.78
C THR A 168 20.67 6.08 1.02
N GLY A 169 21.80 6.53 1.55
CA GLY A 169 22.76 7.38 0.81
C GLY A 169 23.56 6.64 -0.25
N ASP A 170 23.47 5.31 -0.34
CA ASP A 170 24.24 4.47 -1.27
C ASP A 170 23.33 3.89 -2.35
N VAL A 171 23.62 4.19 -3.61
CA VAL A 171 22.82 3.74 -4.76
C VAL A 171 22.81 2.22 -4.92
N PHE A 172 23.95 1.55 -4.71
CA PHE A 172 24.02 0.10 -4.86
C PHE A 172 23.26 -0.60 -3.74
N ARG A 173 23.35 -0.08 -2.51
CA ARG A 173 22.52 -0.57 -1.39
C ARG A 173 21.04 -0.38 -1.68
N ASN A 174 20.64 0.73 -2.29
CA ASN A 174 19.25 0.97 -2.69
C ASN A 174 18.76 -0.07 -3.72
N LEU A 175 19.60 -0.44 -4.68
CA LEU A 175 19.27 -1.50 -5.65
C LEU A 175 19.12 -2.86 -4.98
N ASP A 176 19.95 -3.20 -4.00
CA ASP A 176 19.82 -4.42 -3.21
C ASP A 176 18.53 -4.43 -2.38
N ILE A 177 18.22 -3.33 -1.71
CA ILE A 177 16.99 -3.19 -0.92
C ILE A 177 15.76 -3.38 -1.82
N ILE A 178 15.70 -2.69 -2.96
CA ILE A 178 14.54 -2.80 -3.84
C ILE A 178 14.40 -4.20 -4.42
N LYS A 179 15.50 -4.87 -4.74
CA LYS A 179 15.51 -6.27 -5.19
C LYS A 179 14.90 -7.17 -4.12
N GLU A 180 15.35 -7.07 -2.87
CA GLU A 180 14.85 -7.87 -1.75
C GLU A 180 13.37 -7.61 -1.46
N VAL A 181 12.97 -6.32 -1.43
CA VAL A 181 11.56 -5.91 -1.26
C VAL A 181 10.68 -6.52 -2.35
N MET A 182 11.14 -6.50 -3.61
CA MET A 182 10.38 -7.05 -4.73
C MET A 182 10.32 -8.58 -4.69
N GLN A 183 11.37 -9.27 -4.25
CA GLN A 183 11.34 -10.73 -4.04
C GLN A 183 10.30 -11.12 -2.98
N LYS A 184 10.29 -10.43 -1.83
CA LYS A 184 9.29 -10.65 -0.78
C LYS A 184 7.87 -10.30 -1.22
N THR A 185 7.72 -9.26 -2.02
CA THR A 185 6.45 -8.87 -2.66
C THR A 185 5.94 -10.01 -3.57
N GLU A 186 6.81 -10.55 -4.43
CA GLU A 186 6.46 -11.68 -5.31
C GLU A 186 6.09 -12.93 -4.52
N GLU A 187 6.89 -13.29 -3.53
CA GLU A 187 6.60 -14.43 -2.64
C GLU A 187 5.23 -14.31 -1.96
N PHE A 188 4.91 -13.11 -1.46
CA PHE A 188 3.62 -12.85 -0.84
C PHE A 188 2.47 -12.98 -1.85
N ILE A 189 2.61 -12.42 -3.05
CA ILE A 189 1.59 -12.52 -4.10
C ILE A 189 1.34 -13.99 -4.47
N ARG A 190 2.41 -14.76 -4.70
CA ARG A 190 2.32 -16.17 -5.11
C ARG A 190 1.72 -17.09 -4.03
N LYS A 191 1.98 -16.84 -2.74
CA LYS A 191 1.41 -17.62 -1.62
C LYS A 191 -0.13 -17.51 -1.56
N GLY A 192 -0.72 -16.40 -1.98
CA GLY A 192 -2.17 -16.25 -2.06
C GLY A 192 -2.83 -17.09 -3.15
N ILE A 193 -2.06 -17.51 -4.16
CA ILE A 193 -2.56 -18.31 -5.28
C ILE A 193 -2.70 -19.80 -4.91
N GLY A 194 -1.99 -20.26 -3.86
CA GLY A 194 -1.88 -21.69 -3.50
C GLY A 194 -2.81 -22.20 -2.40
N ASN A 195 -3.62 -21.36 -1.77
CA ASN A 195 -4.45 -21.77 -0.61
C ASN A 195 -5.91 -22.11 -0.95
N HIS A 196 -6.22 -22.41 -2.20
CA HIS A 196 -7.54 -22.89 -2.65
C HIS A 196 -7.47 -24.33 -3.22
N LEU A 197 -6.67 -25.20 -2.60
CA LEU A 197 -6.72 -26.65 -2.83
C LEU A 197 -7.17 -27.35 -1.57
#